data_18b773887b7f62bfb95926d41bf09aeb
#
_entry.id   18b773887b7f62bfb95926d41bf09aeb
#
_cell.length_a   1.000
_cell.length_b   1.000
_cell.length_c   1.000
_cell.angle_alpha   90.00
_cell.angle_beta   90.00
_cell.angle_gamma   90.00
#
_symmetry.space_group_name_H-M   'P 1'
#
loop_
_entity.id
_entity.type
_entity.pdbx_description
1 polymer ?
#
loop_
_entity_poly.entity_id
_entity_poly.type
_entity_poly.pdbx_seq_one_letter_code
_entity_poly.pdbx_strand_id
1 'polypeptide(L)'
;MLDPRKYFIIITAMFGNGQSTSPSNSNIKPFPKVSVFDNVRAQHKLVTEHLGISHARAVLGWSMGAGQTYQWATSYPDFMDICVPFCGAARTSIHNQVFLEGVKSALLSAKKHSSGGSGQDGILPNDEKYRTWTAEEKEVGLKAFARVYAGWGFSQAFYRAKVYESYLGYKNLEDFMKNFWEKWALSKGHSLCRSIFSLLTKFRSREPTSDVVNLAKCRLFKARALQWRF
;
A
#
# COMPACT_ATOMS: atom_id res chain seq x y z
N MET A 1 22.48 -4.31 6.31
CA MET A 1 21.65 -5.10 5.37
C MET A 1 21.31 -6.41 6.05
N LEU A 2 20.10 -6.93 5.86
CA LEU A 2 19.67 -8.21 6.42
C LEU A 2 20.42 -9.35 5.73
N ASP A 3 21.16 -10.14 6.50
CA ASP A 3 21.93 -11.27 5.98
C ASP A 3 21.14 -12.58 6.21
N PRO A 4 20.65 -13.25 5.14
CA PRO A 4 19.86 -14.48 5.29
C PRO A 4 20.65 -15.66 5.88
N ARG A 5 21.98 -15.56 5.93
CA ARG A 5 22.82 -16.56 6.62
C ARG A 5 22.78 -16.43 8.15
N LYS A 6 22.34 -15.24 8.65
CA LYS A 6 22.28 -14.92 10.08
C LYS A 6 20.86 -14.88 10.62
N TYR A 7 19.88 -14.65 9.75
CA TYR A 7 18.49 -14.45 10.14
C TYR A 7 17.56 -15.30 9.29
N PHE A 8 16.56 -15.88 9.94
CA PHE A 8 15.42 -16.44 9.24
C PHE A 8 14.49 -15.27 8.87
N ILE A 9 14.37 -14.99 7.57
CA ILE A 9 13.64 -13.84 7.06
C ILE A 9 12.28 -14.29 6.54
N ILE A 10 11.21 -13.74 7.14
CA ILE A 10 9.83 -13.98 6.74
C ILE A 10 9.32 -12.76 5.99
N ILE A 11 8.82 -12.95 4.77
CA ILE A 11 8.19 -11.92 3.97
C ILE A 11 6.74 -12.31 3.75
N THR A 12 5.83 -11.60 4.40
CA THR A 12 4.39 -11.88 4.33
C THR A 12 3.71 -11.05 3.25
N ALA A 13 2.85 -11.69 2.46
CA ALA A 13 1.95 -10.99 1.55
C ALA A 13 0.66 -10.58 2.26
N MET A 14 0.17 -9.37 1.97
CA MET A 14 -1.09 -8.86 2.52
C MET A 14 -2.29 -9.44 1.80
N PHE A 15 -3.40 -9.61 2.50
CA PHE A 15 -4.69 -9.78 1.86
C PHE A 15 -5.01 -8.60 0.93
N GLY A 16 -5.50 -8.91 -0.25
CA GLY A 16 -5.88 -7.90 -1.24
C GLY A 16 -4.74 -7.37 -2.11
N ASN A 17 -3.49 -7.85 -1.96
CA ASN A 17 -2.37 -7.40 -2.78
C ASN A 17 -2.08 -8.28 -4.02
N GLY A 18 -2.88 -9.32 -4.25
CA GLY A 18 -2.78 -10.18 -5.41
C GLY A 18 -1.88 -11.41 -5.26
N GLN A 19 -0.99 -11.45 -4.27
CA GLN A 19 -0.17 -12.62 -3.95
C GLN A 19 -0.86 -13.51 -2.92
N SER A 20 -1.39 -12.91 -1.85
CA SER A 20 -2.28 -13.59 -0.91
C SER A 20 -3.73 -13.49 -1.40
N THR A 21 -4.68 -14.03 -0.63
CA THR A 21 -6.11 -13.99 -0.96
C THR A 21 -6.55 -12.57 -1.28
N SER A 22 -7.09 -12.38 -2.47
CA SER A 22 -7.37 -11.07 -3.06
C SER A 22 -8.62 -11.13 -3.93
N PRO A 23 -9.28 -10.00 -4.23
CA PRO A 23 -10.42 -9.96 -5.14
C PRO A 23 -10.13 -10.55 -6.53
N SER A 24 -8.84 -10.55 -6.93
CA SER A 24 -8.41 -11.02 -8.25
C SER A 24 -8.18 -12.54 -8.34
N ASN A 25 -7.90 -13.19 -7.21
CA ASN A 25 -7.51 -14.61 -7.17
C ASN A 25 -8.39 -15.46 -6.23
N SER A 26 -9.54 -14.95 -5.79
CA SER A 26 -10.48 -15.67 -4.95
C SER A 26 -11.89 -15.64 -5.53
N ASN A 27 -12.71 -16.65 -5.14
CA ASN A 27 -14.12 -16.73 -5.49
C ASN A 27 -15.03 -16.00 -4.47
N ILE A 28 -14.43 -15.33 -3.47
CA ILE A 28 -15.18 -14.62 -2.43
C ILE A 28 -15.75 -13.32 -3.01
N LYS A 29 -17.07 -13.25 -3.11
CA LYS A 29 -17.81 -12.09 -3.66
C LYS A 29 -19.04 -11.81 -2.80
N PRO A 30 -19.20 -10.59 -2.27
CA PRO A 30 -18.23 -9.49 -2.33
C PRO A 30 -16.96 -9.81 -1.51
N PHE A 31 -15.81 -9.31 -1.95
CA PHE A 31 -14.57 -9.49 -1.19
C PHE A 31 -14.64 -8.70 0.13
N PRO A 32 -14.33 -9.29 1.28
CA PRO A 32 -14.49 -8.66 2.58
C PRO A 32 -13.58 -7.42 2.71
N LYS A 33 -14.06 -6.45 3.50
CA LYS A 33 -13.22 -5.32 3.92
C LYS A 33 -12.17 -5.84 4.90
N VAL A 34 -10.91 -5.86 4.48
CA VAL A 34 -9.77 -6.30 5.31
C VAL A 34 -9.00 -5.07 5.79
N SER A 35 -8.77 -4.93 7.07
CA SER A 35 -8.01 -3.84 7.68
C SER A 35 -6.52 -4.20 7.84
N VAL A 36 -5.70 -3.22 8.25
CA VAL A 36 -4.30 -3.47 8.65
C VAL A 36 -4.26 -4.41 9.85
N PHE A 37 -5.18 -4.25 10.80
CA PHE A 37 -5.32 -5.14 11.96
C PHE A 37 -5.58 -6.59 11.54
N ASP A 38 -6.50 -6.83 10.59
CA ASP A 38 -6.81 -8.19 10.11
C ASP A 38 -5.59 -8.83 9.44
N ASN A 39 -4.84 -8.04 8.67
CA ASN A 39 -3.60 -8.51 8.06
C ASN A 39 -2.57 -8.93 9.10
N VAL A 40 -2.32 -8.06 10.07
CA VAL A 40 -1.33 -8.32 11.14
C VAL A 40 -1.76 -9.50 12.00
N ARG A 41 -3.05 -9.64 12.32
CA ARG A 41 -3.56 -10.81 13.03
C ARG A 41 -3.34 -12.12 12.26
N ALA A 42 -3.58 -12.11 10.97
CA ALA A 42 -3.34 -13.28 10.13
C ALA A 42 -1.84 -13.60 10.00
N GLN A 43 -1.00 -12.58 9.85
CA GLN A 43 0.46 -12.74 9.83
C GLN A 43 0.99 -13.30 11.17
N HIS A 44 0.48 -12.80 12.29
CA HIS A 44 0.85 -13.32 13.61
C HIS A 44 0.50 -14.80 13.74
N LYS A 45 -0.72 -15.21 13.36
CA LYS A 45 -1.11 -16.62 13.34
C LYS A 45 -0.20 -17.46 12.44
N LEU A 46 0.10 -17.00 11.24
CA LEU A 46 1.01 -17.69 10.34
C LEU A 46 2.38 -17.92 11.01
N VAL A 47 2.94 -16.89 11.63
CA VAL A 47 4.26 -16.95 12.22
C VAL A 47 4.29 -17.82 13.48
N THR A 48 3.27 -17.72 14.34
CA THR A 48 3.23 -18.46 15.62
C THR A 48 2.68 -19.88 15.46
N GLU A 49 1.55 -20.04 14.82
CA GLU A 49 0.84 -21.33 14.77
C GLU A 49 1.38 -22.24 13.66
N HIS A 50 1.78 -21.68 12.53
CA HIS A 50 2.22 -22.47 11.37
C HIS A 50 3.76 -22.60 11.28
N LEU A 51 4.49 -21.53 11.57
CA LEU A 51 5.96 -21.55 11.56
C LEU A 51 6.58 -21.85 12.93
N GLY A 52 5.79 -21.89 14.00
CA GLY A 52 6.25 -22.20 15.35
C GLY A 52 7.18 -21.14 15.97
N ILE A 53 7.17 -19.91 15.47
CA ILE A 53 8.04 -18.84 15.94
C ILE A 53 7.33 -18.04 17.04
N SER A 54 7.88 -18.08 18.24
CA SER A 54 7.32 -17.41 19.42
C SER A 54 7.82 -15.98 19.61
N HIS A 55 8.93 -15.59 18.95
CA HIS A 55 9.52 -14.26 19.08
C HIS A 55 10.31 -13.87 17.82
N ALA A 56 10.26 -12.60 17.45
CA ALA A 56 10.98 -12.05 16.32
C ALA A 56 12.08 -11.08 16.77
N ARG A 57 13.26 -11.16 16.16
CA ARG A 57 14.31 -10.17 16.40
C ARG A 57 13.89 -8.77 15.94
N ALA A 58 13.18 -8.66 14.82
CA ALA A 58 12.71 -7.40 14.30
C ALA A 58 11.48 -7.57 13.41
N VAL A 59 10.60 -6.58 13.43
CA VAL A 59 9.53 -6.39 12.44
C VAL A 59 9.81 -5.10 11.69
N LEU A 60 9.92 -5.21 10.35
CA LEU A 60 10.28 -4.09 9.49
C LEU A 60 9.20 -3.89 8.44
N GLY A 61 8.98 -2.64 8.04
CA GLY A 61 8.03 -2.35 6.99
C GLY A 61 8.30 -1.04 6.28
N TRP A 62 8.12 -1.06 4.96
CA TRP A 62 8.24 0.11 4.10
C TRP A 62 6.85 0.62 3.71
N SER A 63 6.62 1.94 3.72
CA SER A 63 5.38 2.58 3.27
C SER A 63 4.14 1.97 3.95
N MET A 64 3.27 1.30 3.21
CA MET A 64 2.13 0.56 3.75
C MET A 64 2.56 -0.57 4.70
N GLY A 65 3.73 -1.17 4.49
CA GLY A 65 4.35 -2.10 5.43
C GLY A 65 4.72 -1.44 6.75
N ALA A 66 5.08 -0.16 6.74
CA ALA A 66 5.31 0.60 7.98
C ALA A 66 4.03 0.72 8.81
N GLY A 67 2.87 0.93 8.18
CA GLY A 67 1.57 0.89 8.86
C GLY A 67 1.31 -0.45 9.54
N GLN A 68 1.68 -1.56 8.87
CA GLN A 68 1.59 -2.88 9.50
C GLN A 68 2.59 -3.05 10.64
N THR A 69 3.81 -2.53 10.49
CA THR A 69 4.83 -2.57 11.56
C THR A 69 4.37 -1.82 12.81
N TYR A 70 3.73 -0.66 12.66
CA TYR A 70 3.07 0.03 13.79
C TYR A 70 1.95 -0.82 14.40
N GLN A 71 1.15 -1.48 13.58
CA GLN A 71 0.09 -2.36 14.07
C GLN A 71 0.66 -3.59 14.81
N TRP A 72 1.75 -4.18 14.32
CA TRP A 72 2.46 -5.24 15.01
C TRP A 72 2.92 -4.78 16.40
N ALA A 73 3.56 -3.62 16.49
CA ALA A 73 4.06 -3.06 17.74
C ALA A 73 2.94 -2.76 18.75
N THR A 74 1.75 -2.38 18.28
CA THR A 74 0.60 -2.11 19.16
C THR A 74 -0.17 -3.36 19.57
N SER A 75 -0.31 -4.34 18.66
CA SER A 75 -1.07 -5.56 18.92
C SER A 75 -0.28 -6.63 19.66
N TYR A 76 1.03 -6.69 19.42
CA TYR A 76 1.94 -7.72 19.93
C TYR A 76 3.26 -7.12 20.43
N PRO A 77 3.24 -6.23 21.43
CA PRO A 77 4.41 -5.45 21.85
C PRO A 77 5.57 -6.31 22.33
N ASP A 78 5.29 -7.47 22.90
CA ASP A 78 6.29 -8.37 23.48
C ASP A 78 6.78 -9.43 22.45
N PHE A 79 6.24 -9.42 21.24
CA PHE A 79 6.60 -10.39 20.22
C PHE A 79 7.92 -10.08 19.51
N MET A 80 8.42 -8.85 19.61
CA MET A 80 9.63 -8.43 18.88
C MET A 80 10.55 -7.53 19.72
N ASP A 81 11.86 -7.62 19.48
CA ASP A 81 12.83 -6.72 20.12
C ASP A 81 12.86 -5.34 19.45
N ILE A 82 12.69 -5.28 18.13
CA ILE A 82 12.87 -4.06 17.34
C ILE A 82 11.72 -3.90 16.36
N CYS A 83 11.19 -2.68 16.29
CA CYS A 83 10.17 -2.26 15.34
C CYS A 83 10.75 -1.16 14.45
N VAL A 84 10.80 -1.39 13.12
CA VAL A 84 11.44 -0.48 12.15
C VAL A 84 10.45 -0.09 11.05
N PRO A 85 9.54 0.85 11.33
CA PRO A 85 8.68 1.44 10.30
C PRO A 85 9.44 2.54 9.55
N PHE A 86 9.48 2.50 8.21
CA PHE A 86 10.10 3.57 7.42
C PHE A 86 9.25 3.96 6.22
N CYS A 87 9.31 5.25 5.86
CA CYS A 87 8.52 5.85 4.79
C CYS A 87 7.00 5.66 4.94
N GLY A 88 6.50 5.62 6.17
CA GLY A 88 5.08 5.49 6.48
C GLY A 88 4.70 6.18 7.77
N ALA A 89 3.42 6.15 8.10
CA ALA A 89 2.86 6.80 9.28
C ALA A 89 1.92 5.86 10.04
N ALA A 90 1.86 6.03 11.37
CA ALA A 90 0.87 5.34 12.21
C ALA A 90 -0.56 5.83 11.92
N ARG A 91 -0.69 7.09 11.53
CA ARG A 91 -1.95 7.72 11.10
C ARG A 91 -1.72 8.53 9.82
N THR A 92 -2.52 8.25 8.82
CA THR A 92 -2.44 8.97 7.54
C THR A 92 -2.85 10.44 7.71
N SER A 93 -1.99 11.35 7.26
CA SER A 93 -2.31 12.78 7.25
C SER A 93 -3.46 13.09 6.28
N ILE A 94 -4.18 14.18 6.51
CA ILE A 94 -5.26 14.63 5.61
C ILE A 94 -4.70 14.90 4.21
N HIS A 95 -3.53 15.52 4.11
CA HIS A 95 -2.86 15.78 2.82
C HIS A 95 -2.60 14.47 2.05
N ASN A 96 -2.11 13.44 2.72
CA ASN A 96 -1.89 12.15 2.09
C ASN A 96 -3.20 11.45 1.69
N GLN A 97 -4.27 11.65 2.45
CA GLN A 97 -5.61 11.15 2.07
C GLN A 97 -6.11 11.80 0.77
N VAL A 98 -5.96 13.13 0.64
CA VAL A 98 -6.32 13.87 -0.58
C VAL A 98 -5.53 13.35 -1.78
N PHE A 99 -4.22 13.15 -1.61
CA PHE A 99 -3.38 12.56 -2.65
C PHE A 99 -3.88 11.16 -3.07
N LEU A 100 -4.16 10.28 -2.12
CA LEU A 100 -4.66 8.93 -2.39
C LEU A 100 -6.02 8.94 -3.09
N GLU A 101 -6.92 9.88 -2.76
CA GLU A 101 -8.19 10.07 -3.47
C GLU A 101 -7.95 10.51 -4.92
N GLY A 102 -6.98 11.39 -5.19
CA GLY A 102 -6.58 11.77 -6.54
C GLY A 102 -6.08 10.60 -7.37
N VAL A 103 -5.20 9.78 -6.80
CA VAL A 103 -4.67 8.57 -7.43
C VAL A 103 -5.79 7.57 -7.75
N LYS A 104 -6.69 7.35 -6.79
CA LYS A 104 -7.87 6.49 -6.95
C LYS A 104 -8.79 7.00 -8.05
N SER A 105 -9.09 8.30 -8.06
CA SER A 105 -9.94 8.93 -9.08
C SER A 105 -9.35 8.78 -10.48
N ALA A 106 -8.04 8.96 -10.63
CA ALA A 106 -7.34 8.75 -11.91
C ALA A 106 -7.47 7.31 -12.42
N LEU A 107 -7.34 6.33 -11.54
CA LEU A 107 -7.55 4.93 -11.91
C LEU A 107 -9.00 4.66 -12.34
N LEU A 108 -9.96 5.14 -11.55
CA LEU A 108 -11.38 4.82 -11.75
C LEU A 108 -11.98 5.51 -12.96
N SER A 109 -11.46 6.68 -13.36
CA SER A 109 -11.95 7.45 -14.51
C SER A 109 -11.84 6.69 -15.83
N ALA A 110 -10.97 5.70 -15.92
CA ALA A 110 -10.83 4.85 -17.09
C ALA A 110 -11.96 3.82 -17.24
N LYS A 111 -12.72 3.56 -16.17
CA LYS A 111 -13.80 2.57 -16.22
C LYS A 111 -15.03 3.16 -16.89
N LYS A 112 -15.38 2.67 -18.06
CA LYS A 112 -16.59 3.08 -18.81
C LYS A 112 -17.84 2.69 -18.01
N HIS A 113 -18.77 3.63 -17.84
CA HIS A 113 -20.07 3.33 -17.28
C HIS A 113 -20.85 2.45 -18.26
N SER A 114 -21.45 1.37 -17.76
CA SER A 114 -22.45 0.65 -18.57
C SER A 114 -23.61 1.61 -18.83
N SER A 115 -23.98 1.80 -20.08
CA SER A 115 -25.14 2.60 -20.48
C SER A 115 -26.40 2.00 -19.84
N GLY A 116 -26.82 2.50 -18.69
CA GLY A 116 -27.99 1.97 -17.96
C GLY A 116 -28.12 2.37 -16.51
N GLY A 117 -27.16 3.09 -15.95
CA GLY A 117 -27.23 3.54 -14.56
C GLY A 117 -26.79 4.98 -14.43
N SER A 118 -27.75 5.89 -14.27
CA SER A 118 -27.52 7.27 -13.86
C SER A 118 -27.10 7.32 -12.38
N GLY A 119 -25.89 6.89 -12.10
CA GLY A 119 -25.26 7.07 -10.79
C GLY A 119 -24.62 8.46 -10.72
N GLN A 120 -25.29 9.39 -10.06
CA GLN A 120 -24.86 10.80 -9.92
C GLN A 120 -23.58 11.03 -9.14
N ASP A 121 -22.97 10.01 -8.53
CA ASP A 121 -21.95 10.26 -7.48
C ASP A 121 -20.56 9.71 -7.76
N GLY A 122 -20.24 9.21 -8.95
CA GLY A 122 -18.89 8.70 -9.24
C GLY A 122 -18.41 7.56 -8.28
N ILE A 123 -19.25 7.16 -7.34
CA ILE A 123 -19.03 6.06 -6.41
C ILE A 123 -19.63 4.83 -7.06
N LEU A 124 -18.75 3.92 -7.47
CA LEU A 124 -19.21 2.60 -7.90
C LEU A 124 -20.00 1.97 -6.74
N PRO A 125 -21.26 1.53 -6.96
CA PRO A 125 -22.06 0.91 -5.91
C PRO A 125 -21.30 -0.27 -5.30
N ASN A 126 -21.49 -0.52 -4.02
CA ASN A 126 -21.01 -1.72 -3.30
C ASN A 126 -21.79 -2.98 -3.75
N ASP A 127 -22.26 -3.01 -4.94
CA ASP A 127 -23.18 -3.98 -5.47
C ASP A 127 -22.40 -5.16 -6.07
N GLU A 128 -22.96 -6.36 -5.97
CA GLU A 128 -22.44 -7.61 -6.53
C GLU A 128 -22.24 -7.58 -8.04
N LYS A 129 -22.77 -6.58 -8.71
CA LYS A 129 -22.74 -6.34 -10.16
C LYS A 129 -21.50 -5.57 -10.65
N TYR A 130 -20.36 -5.65 -9.96
CA TYR A 130 -19.16 -5.02 -10.50
C TYR A 130 -18.77 -5.63 -11.83
N ARG A 131 -19.00 -4.86 -12.88
CA ARG A 131 -18.48 -5.21 -14.20
C ARG A 131 -16.98 -5.41 -14.16
N THR A 132 -16.52 -6.52 -14.68
CA THR A 132 -15.09 -6.79 -14.83
C THR A 132 -14.45 -5.73 -15.74
N TRP A 133 -13.30 -5.21 -15.32
CA TRP A 133 -12.51 -4.29 -16.13
C TRP A 133 -12.07 -4.95 -17.44
N THR A 134 -12.22 -4.25 -18.57
CA THR A 134 -11.61 -4.68 -19.83
C THR A 134 -10.09 -4.50 -19.77
N ALA A 135 -9.36 -5.13 -20.68
CA ALA A 135 -7.91 -4.98 -20.78
C ALA A 135 -7.52 -3.52 -21.08
N GLU A 136 -8.25 -2.87 -21.98
CA GLU A 136 -8.05 -1.46 -22.34
C GLU A 136 -8.28 -0.53 -21.14
N GLU A 137 -9.38 -0.70 -20.42
CA GLU A 137 -9.68 0.10 -19.23
C GLU A 137 -8.62 -0.06 -18.14
N LYS A 138 -8.11 -1.28 -17.95
CA LYS A 138 -7.01 -1.53 -17.01
C LYS A 138 -5.76 -0.79 -17.44
N GLU A 139 -5.41 -0.87 -18.70
CA GLU A 139 -4.20 -0.22 -19.23
C GLU A 139 -4.30 1.30 -19.09
N VAL A 140 -5.39 1.91 -19.55
CA VAL A 140 -5.61 3.35 -19.45
C VAL A 140 -5.61 3.81 -17.99
N GLY A 141 -6.35 3.11 -17.12
CA GLY A 141 -6.44 3.46 -15.70
C GLY A 141 -5.12 3.32 -14.98
N LEU A 142 -4.32 2.29 -15.26
CA LEU A 142 -3.00 2.10 -14.66
C LEU A 142 -1.99 3.15 -15.11
N LYS A 143 -2.03 3.54 -16.39
CA LYS A 143 -1.18 4.64 -16.90
C LYS A 143 -1.55 5.96 -16.24
N ALA A 144 -2.84 6.29 -16.13
CA ALA A 144 -3.31 7.49 -15.44
C ALA A 144 -2.91 7.49 -13.95
N PHE A 145 -3.11 6.37 -13.26
CA PHE A 145 -2.66 6.14 -11.89
C PHE A 145 -1.16 6.41 -11.75
N ALA A 146 -0.33 5.84 -12.62
CA ALA A 146 1.12 5.96 -12.58
C ALA A 146 1.58 7.42 -12.69
N ARG A 147 0.98 8.18 -13.60
CA ARG A 147 1.31 9.59 -13.83
C ARG A 147 0.97 10.48 -12.64
N VAL A 148 -0.16 10.24 -11.98
CA VAL A 148 -0.50 10.97 -10.75
C VAL A 148 0.41 10.54 -9.60
N TYR A 149 0.68 9.25 -9.47
CA TYR A 149 1.55 8.70 -8.43
C TYR A 149 3.00 9.20 -8.56
N ALA A 150 3.47 9.44 -9.78
CA ALA A 150 4.81 9.97 -10.06
C ALA A 150 5.11 11.26 -9.31
N GLY A 151 4.13 12.18 -9.21
CA GLY A 151 4.28 13.45 -8.51
C GLY A 151 4.49 13.30 -7.00
N TRP A 152 4.16 12.14 -6.43
CA TRP A 152 4.34 11.83 -5.02
C TRP A 152 5.51 10.88 -4.76
N GLY A 153 5.82 10.01 -5.72
CA GLY A 153 6.83 8.95 -5.57
C GLY A 153 8.27 9.45 -5.49
N PHE A 154 8.55 10.64 -6.04
CA PHE A 154 9.84 11.31 -5.94
C PHE A 154 9.68 12.75 -5.46
N SER A 155 10.74 13.29 -4.85
CA SER A 155 10.72 14.65 -4.32
C SER A 155 10.69 15.70 -5.44
N GLN A 156 10.23 16.91 -5.09
CA GLN A 156 10.28 18.06 -5.98
C GLN A 156 11.72 18.36 -6.45
N ALA A 157 12.70 18.19 -5.56
CA ALA A 157 14.11 18.37 -5.87
C ALA A 157 14.59 17.37 -6.93
N PHE A 158 14.14 16.12 -6.89
CA PHE A 158 14.45 15.10 -7.90
C PHE A 158 14.04 15.54 -9.30
N TYR A 159 12.82 16.06 -9.46
CA TYR A 159 12.33 16.53 -10.75
C TYR A 159 13.01 17.82 -11.19
N ARG A 160 13.22 18.76 -10.27
CA ARG A 160 13.87 20.04 -10.55
C ARG A 160 15.32 19.87 -11.00
N ALA A 161 16.05 18.97 -10.37
CA ALA A 161 17.42 18.62 -10.72
C ALA A 161 17.54 17.65 -11.89
N LYS A 162 16.42 17.23 -12.50
CA LYS A 162 16.37 16.27 -13.62
C LYS A 162 17.17 14.99 -13.36
N VAL A 163 17.08 14.45 -12.15
CA VAL A 163 17.82 13.24 -11.75
C VAL A 163 17.42 12.03 -12.62
N TYR A 164 16.22 12.03 -13.17
CA TYR A 164 15.76 11.03 -14.13
C TYR A 164 16.57 11.03 -15.45
N GLU A 165 17.13 12.20 -15.87
CA GLU A 165 18.04 12.28 -17.02
C GLU A 165 19.49 11.94 -16.59
N SER A 166 20.01 12.68 -15.61
CA SER A 166 21.43 12.68 -15.27
C SER A 166 21.90 11.39 -14.58
N TYR A 167 21.05 10.74 -13.80
CA TYR A 167 21.42 9.56 -13.02
C TYR A 167 20.72 8.29 -13.49
N LEU A 168 19.44 8.37 -13.87
CA LEU A 168 18.67 7.20 -14.30
C LEU A 168 18.73 6.95 -15.81
N GLY A 169 19.26 7.90 -16.61
CA GLY A 169 19.54 7.72 -18.03
C GLY A 169 18.32 7.83 -18.96
N TYR A 170 17.20 8.41 -18.50
CA TYR A 170 16.05 8.67 -19.37
C TYR A 170 16.28 9.94 -20.20
N LYS A 171 15.79 9.93 -21.44
CA LYS A 171 16.05 11.02 -22.41
C LYS A 171 15.39 12.35 -22.01
N ASN A 172 14.23 12.28 -21.39
CA ASN A 172 13.43 13.43 -20.95
C ASN A 172 12.34 12.97 -19.98
N LEU A 173 11.54 13.91 -19.47
CA LEU A 173 10.46 13.62 -18.53
C LEU A 173 9.42 12.64 -19.11
N GLU A 174 9.03 12.79 -20.38
CA GLU A 174 8.02 11.91 -20.98
C GLU A 174 8.56 10.49 -21.16
N ASP A 175 9.82 10.32 -21.48
CA ASP A 175 10.48 9.03 -21.53
C ASP A 175 10.51 8.37 -20.15
N PHE A 176 10.80 9.14 -19.10
CA PHE A 176 10.75 8.67 -17.71
C PHE A 176 9.32 8.27 -17.30
N MET A 177 8.31 9.08 -17.63
CA MET A 177 6.91 8.77 -17.31
C MET A 177 6.46 7.47 -17.96
N LYS A 178 6.76 7.27 -19.26
CA LYS A 178 6.38 6.07 -20.00
C LYS A 178 7.18 4.83 -19.59
N ASN A 179 8.50 4.95 -19.57
CA ASN A 179 9.38 3.80 -19.44
C ASN A 179 9.70 3.41 -18.00
N PHE A 180 9.46 4.27 -17.04
CA PHE A 180 9.55 3.94 -15.62
C PHE A 180 8.15 3.78 -14.98
N TRP A 181 7.38 4.85 -14.91
CA TRP A 181 6.15 4.86 -14.14
C TRP A 181 5.01 4.02 -14.75
N GLU A 182 4.72 4.21 -16.03
CA GLU A 182 3.67 3.42 -16.69
C GLU A 182 4.03 1.94 -16.76
N LYS A 183 5.27 1.60 -17.12
CA LYS A 183 5.75 0.21 -17.11
C LYS A 183 5.68 -0.42 -15.72
N TRP A 184 6.06 0.34 -14.69
CA TRP A 184 5.94 -0.13 -13.30
C TRP A 184 4.48 -0.43 -12.95
N ALA A 185 3.54 0.46 -13.23
CA ALA A 185 2.14 0.24 -12.93
C ALA A 185 1.56 -0.94 -13.73
N LEU A 186 1.88 -1.05 -15.01
CA LEU A 186 1.46 -2.16 -15.86
C LEU A 186 2.04 -3.51 -15.39
N SER A 187 3.29 -3.55 -14.94
CA SER A 187 3.90 -4.78 -14.40
C SER A 187 3.21 -5.29 -13.12
N LYS A 188 2.52 -4.40 -12.40
CA LYS A 188 1.73 -4.74 -11.20
C LYS A 188 0.24 -4.96 -11.52
N GLY A 189 -0.16 -4.75 -12.76
CA GLY A 189 -1.54 -4.51 -13.18
C GLY A 189 -2.54 -5.63 -12.96
N HIS A 190 -2.14 -6.90 -12.96
CA HIS A 190 -3.10 -7.98 -12.69
C HIS A 190 -3.60 -7.99 -11.23
N SER A 191 -2.78 -7.57 -10.29
CA SER A 191 -3.13 -7.50 -8.87
C SER A 191 -3.57 -6.11 -8.42
N LEU A 192 -3.09 -5.05 -9.07
CA LEU A 192 -3.18 -3.68 -8.59
C LEU A 192 -4.58 -3.07 -8.71
N CYS A 193 -5.27 -3.25 -9.84
CA CYS A 193 -6.56 -2.60 -10.11
C CYS A 193 -7.64 -2.91 -9.06
N ARG A 194 -7.70 -4.15 -8.56
CA ARG A 194 -8.67 -4.52 -7.51
C ARG A 194 -8.13 -4.31 -6.12
N SER A 195 -6.83 -4.49 -5.93
CA SER A 195 -6.18 -4.37 -4.62
C SER A 195 -6.00 -2.93 -4.17
N ILE A 196 -5.63 -2.02 -5.08
CA ILE A 196 -5.53 -0.57 -4.78
C ILE A 196 -6.90 -0.02 -4.35
N PHE A 197 -7.97 -0.38 -5.05
CA PHE A 197 -9.31 0.05 -4.67
C PHE A 197 -9.66 -0.38 -3.25
N SER A 198 -9.41 -1.64 -2.90
CA SER A 198 -9.62 -2.16 -1.55
C SER A 198 -8.74 -1.46 -0.51
N LEU A 199 -7.51 -1.10 -0.85
CA LEU A 199 -6.57 -0.44 0.06
C LEU A 199 -6.90 1.04 0.27
N LEU A 200 -7.21 1.77 -0.80
CA LEU A 200 -7.51 3.20 -0.72
C LEU A 200 -8.81 3.50 0.02
N THR A 201 -9.82 2.63 -0.07
CA THR A 201 -11.06 2.76 0.69
C THR A 201 -10.89 2.48 2.19
N LYS A 202 -9.86 1.73 2.59
CA LYS A 202 -9.63 1.32 3.99
C LYS A 202 -8.97 2.40 4.86
N PHE A 203 -8.20 3.29 4.27
CA PHE A 203 -7.60 4.40 5.05
C PHE A 203 -8.62 5.43 5.53
N ARG A 204 -9.87 5.36 5.04
CA ARG A 204 -10.94 6.30 5.36
C ARG A 204 -11.74 5.96 6.63
N SER A 205 -11.70 4.75 7.14
CA SER A 205 -12.74 4.28 8.05
C SER A 205 -12.27 3.73 9.39
N ARG A 206 -11.46 4.47 10.14
CA ARG A 206 -11.45 4.31 11.62
C ARG A 206 -11.02 5.58 12.30
N GLU A 207 -11.90 6.08 13.16
CA GLU A 207 -11.51 6.94 14.27
C GLU A 207 -10.44 6.24 15.10
N PRO A 208 -9.50 6.99 15.73
CA PRO A 208 -8.46 6.39 16.53
C PRO A 208 -9.11 5.64 17.69
N THR A 209 -9.12 4.33 17.61
CA THR A 209 -9.36 3.51 18.78
C THR A 209 -8.23 3.78 19.79
N SER A 210 -8.51 3.59 21.08
CA SER A 210 -7.64 3.77 22.23
C SER A 210 -6.24 3.12 22.13
N ASP A 211 -5.94 2.42 21.05
CA ASP A 211 -4.72 1.67 20.80
C ASP A 211 -3.47 2.52 20.59
N VAL A 212 -3.63 3.81 20.27
CA VAL A 212 -2.49 4.75 20.14
C VAL A 212 -1.78 4.95 21.49
N VAL A 213 -2.47 4.72 22.60
CA VAL A 213 -1.92 4.87 23.97
C VAL A 213 -0.91 3.75 24.30
N ASN A 214 -0.95 2.61 23.61
CA ASN A 214 -0.05 1.50 23.88
C ASN A 214 1.32 1.58 23.19
N LEU A 215 1.55 2.53 22.29
CA LEU A 215 2.88 2.80 21.71
C LEU A 215 3.94 3.14 22.76
N ALA A 216 3.54 3.65 23.92
CA ALA A 216 4.44 3.97 25.02
C ALA A 216 4.97 2.73 25.78
N LYS A 217 4.32 1.57 25.64
CA LYS A 217 4.75 0.32 26.29
C LYS A 217 5.77 -0.48 25.48
N CYS A 218 5.77 -0.33 24.16
CA CYS A 218 6.89 -0.83 23.39
C CYS A 218 8.15 -0.07 23.82
N ARG A 219 9.25 -0.76 24.10
CA ARG A 219 10.56 -0.14 24.22
C ARG A 219 10.94 0.49 22.88
N LEU A 220 10.18 1.52 22.53
CA LEU A 220 10.33 2.31 21.34
C LEU A 220 11.53 3.21 21.50
N PHE A 221 12.54 2.92 20.71
CA PHE A 221 13.51 3.88 20.23
C PHE A 221 14.49 4.53 21.22
N LYS A 222 15.69 3.97 21.27
CA LYS A 222 16.92 4.77 21.15
C LYS A 222 17.41 4.78 19.69
N ALA A 223 16.57 5.09 18.75
CA ALA A 223 16.98 5.47 17.39
C ALA A 223 16.64 6.95 17.21
N ARG A 224 17.67 7.79 17.07
CA ARG A 224 17.50 9.18 16.63
C ARG A 224 16.66 9.14 15.36
N ALA A 225 15.49 9.75 15.42
CA ALA A 225 14.71 10.03 14.23
C ALA A 225 15.61 10.82 13.28
N LEU A 226 15.99 10.22 12.17
CA LEU A 226 16.46 10.95 11.01
C LEU A 226 15.26 11.74 10.49
N GLN A 227 15.10 12.94 11.05
CA GLN A 227 14.21 13.94 10.49
C GLN A 227 14.77 14.34 9.14
N TRP A 228 14.21 13.80 8.08
CA TRP A 228 14.32 14.42 6.78
C TRP A 228 13.52 15.73 6.85
N ARG A 229 14.22 16.85 7.02
CA ARG A 229 13.66 18.16 6.73
C ARG A 229 13.61 18.29 5.20
N PHE A 230 12.42 18.41 4.67
CA PHE A 230 12.15 18.86 3.31
C PHE A 230 12.09 20.39 3.27
#